data_fa97e63f36d53c90e214a7142bdb0a82
#
_entry.id   fa97e63f36d53c90e214a7142bdb0a82
#
_cell.length_a   1.000
_cell.length_b   1.000
_cell.length_c   1.000
_cell.angle_alpha   90.00
_cell.angle_beta   90.00
_cell.angle_gamma   90.00
#
_symmetry.space_group_name_H-M   'P 1'
#
loop_
_entity.id
_entity.type
_entity.pdbx_description
1 polymer ?
#
loop_
_entity_poly.entity_id
_entity_poly.type
_entity_poly.pdbx_seq_one_letter_code
_entity_poly.pdbx_strand_id
1 'polypeptide(L)'
;MKNRFLVTMGLIAALMATGCAGNAGSNPQPEAAQSAETVQAQEQQETAADAGQESAEPAQEAAAPQTGKYESSNGWTATYNPAEIEAIEDDAVYFSYIGEAEGTNMISVLYYPDRMPDEVLTAVISTDNEIPEHTRSEGYFAGRTDVWSLRNTMESAFFPNAIDEFIGVEHNGGTLLLQITTTNQADEATGIKVSDALAAVVNSFELTDQQPQTLSQYVPGRYVASAEDGIEGEESAQYYVLFNEDHTGVIHMQDDVPVLWYTRDGKVFNADTDELIYEYDVEGDSLYLTDPAVEDAEPIEFTRESGENTAEAKASAVNYAEKENWVYYGVGDDKDVDLFLVCPTVDTLDEENMSLENDVMKKYFSGALEMERGIYEESARMYAPYYRQMALNGYKLEDKDEQDRRLAFAYQDVSDAFKYYLENENNGRPIVLAGFSQGSDMVYRLLEEYFGDEEMQDRLVAAYAIGWACTEDMVKEYPQIKPAQSADDLGVVISFDCEAPVVTETIVNPAGQKAYSINPLNWKTDSTPADKSENIGSRFMKSSGKIIGEYTGLCGCYIDEERGVLKVTDVDPADYPAVLDVFPEGAYHIYDYQFFFMNLQENVQNRVELYIEQAAVADQAA
;
A
#
# COMPACT_ATOMS: atom_id res chain seq x y z
N MET A 1 2.93 7.39 19.18
CA MET A 1 1.98 6.56 18.43
C MET A 1 1.17 7.56 17.64
N LYS A 2 1.64 7.86 16.43
CA LYS A 2 1.14 8.95 15.59
C LYS A 2 0.37 8.32 14.43
N ASN A 3 -0.78 8.90 14.19
CA ASN A 3 -1.59 8.80 12.97
C ASN A 3 -1.56 7.53 12.14
N ARG A 4 -2.36 6.54 12.50
CA ARG A 4 -2.47 5.29 11.76
C ARG A 4 -3.90 4.90 11.39
N PHE A 5 -4.84 5.83 11.34
CA PHE A 5 -6.25 5.43 11.29
C PHE A 5 -7.08 5.89 10.10
N LEU A 6 -6.53 6.57 9.14
CA LEU A 6 -7.35 7.06 8.00
C LEU A 6 -6.98 6.47 6.66
N VAL A 7 -6.28 5.35 6.62
CA VAL A 7 -5.90 4.82 5.31
C VAL A 7 -5.69 3.32 5.33
N THR A 8 -6.73 2.61 5.21
CA THR A 8 -6.71 1.19 4.85
C THR A 8 -7.68 1.00 3.69
N MET A 9 -7.20 0.77 2.52
CA MET A 9 -7.79 0.24 1.29
C MET A 9 -7.73 1.11 0.03
N GLY A 10 -7.42 2.36 0.06
CA GLY A 10 -7.15 3.15 -1.15
C GLY A 10 -5.71 3.63 -1.19
N LEU A 11 -4.85 3.11 -0.30
CA LEU A 11 -3.72 3.86 0.18
C LEU A 11 -2.41 3.66 -0.54
N ILE A 12 -2.12 2.50 -1.10
CA ILE A 12 -0.86 2.35 -1.84
C ILE A 12 -0.85 3.23 -3.08
N ALA A 13 -2.00 3.40 -3.72
CA ALA A 13 -2.13 4.31 -4.87
C ALA A 13 -2.42 5.77 -4.49
N ALA A 14 -3.03 6.03 -3.33
CA ALA A 14 -3.37 7.39 -2.89
C ALA A 14 -2.30 8.01 -1.99
N LEU A 15 -1.54 7.20 -1.23
CA LEU A 15 -0.49 7.68 -0.33
C LEU A 15 0.83 8.01 -1.01
N MET A 16 1.12 7.43 -2.16
CA MET A 16 2.21 7.94 -3.01
C MET A 16 1.89 9.31 -3.62
N ALA A 17 0.67 9.81 -3.41
CA ALA A 17 0.21 11.11 -3.90
C ALA A 17 0.27 12.24 -2.87
N THR A 18 0.45 11.95 -1.59
CA THR A 18 0.43 12.98 -0.54
C THR A 18 1.81 13.42 -0.05
N GLY A 19 2.88 12.74 -0.50
CA GLY A 19 4.24 13.04 -0.05
C GLY A 19 4.90 14.29 -0.62
N CYS A 20 4.27 15.07 -1.49
CA CYS A 20 4.94 16.17 -2.17
C CYS A 20 4.05 17.39 -2.44
N ALA A 21 3.48 17.96 -1.40
CA ALA A 21 3.03 19.34 -1.42
C ALA A 21 3.98 20.23 -0.60
N GLY A 22 5.27 20.12 -0.86
CA GLY A 22 6.28 21.05 -0.38
C GLY A 22 6.20 22.35 -1.17
N ASN A 23 5.76 23.35 -0.52
CA ASN A 23 5.70 24.77 -0.75
C ASN A 23 6.54 25.30 -1.94
N ALA A 24 5.91 25.61 -3.06
CA ALA A 24 6.48 26.44 -4.11
C ALA A 24 6.53 27.90 -3.65
N GLY A 25 7.48 28.22 -2.80
CA GLY A 25 7.86 29.58 -2.45
C GLY A 25 8.58 30.22 -3.62
N SER A 26 7.98 31.28 -4.15
CA SER A 26 8.48 32.16 -5.19
C SER A 26 9.95 32.54 -5.02
N ASN A 27 10.73 32.25 -6.06
CA ASN A 27 12.12 32.66 -6.23
C ASN A 27 12.20 34.17 -6.48
N PRO A 28 12.98 34.97 -5.74
CA PRO A 28 13.44 36.26 -6.20
C PRO A 28 14.82 36.12 -6.83
N GLN A 29 14.94 36.67 -8.01
CA GLN A 29 16.18 36.83 -8.78
C GLN A 29 17.32 37.48 -7.97
N PRO A 30 18.60 37.17 -8.29
CA PRO A 30 19.74 37.68 -7.57
C PRO A 30 20.14 39.09 -8.04
N GLU A 31 20.30 40.00 -7.11
CA GLU A 31 21.08 41.22 -7.31
C GLU A 31 22.44 41.10 -6.61
N ALA A 32 23.44 41.65 -7.30
CA ALA A 32 24.85 41.43 -7.12
C ALA A 32 25.48 42.15 -5.90
N ALA A 33 26.45 41.44 -5.35
CA ALA A 33 27.73 41.86 -4.75
C ALA A 33 27.86 43.23 -4.04
N GLN A 34 28.35 43.17 -2.77
CA GLN A 34 29.64 43.80 -2.40
C GLN A 34 30.09 43.46 -0.97
N SER A 35 31.27 42.86 -0.93
CA SER A 35 32.45 43.03 -0.07
C SER A 35 32.34 43.17 1.46
N ALA A 36 32.95 42.18 2.12
CA ALA A 36 33.99 42.20 3.16
C ALA A 36 33.90 43.20 4.36
N GLU A 37 33.96 42.63 5.55
CA GLU A 37 35.09 42.84 6.46
C GLU A 37 35.01 41.97 7.73
N THR A 38 36.18 41.46 8.07
CA THR A 38 36.57 40.63 9.21
C THR A 38 36.63 41.46 10.50
N VAL A 39 36.19 40.93 11.65
CA VAL A 39 36.86 41.21 12.95
C VAL A 39 36.68 40.03 13.95
N GLN A 40 37.75 39.71 14.58
CA GLN A 40 38.22 38.66 15.45
C GLN A 40 37.45 38.45 16.76
N ALA A 41 37.66 37.20 17.26
CA ALA A 41 37.41 36.73 18.60
C ALA A 41 38.13 37.51 19.74
N GLN A 42 37.53 37.50 20.91
CA GLN A 42 38.27 37.50 22.19
C GLN A 42 37.49 36.80 23.27
N GLU A 43 38.14 35.75 23.83
CA GLU A 43 37.89 35.15 25.16
C GLU A 43 38.14 36.18 26.23
N GLN A 44 37.39 36.07 27.36
CA GLN A 44 37.97 36.22 28.68
C GLN A 44 37.08 35.63 29.80
N GLN A 45 37.75 34.91 30.67
CA GLN A 45 37.34 34.16 31.86
C GLN A 45 37.12 35.05 33.09
N GLU A 46 36.30 34.53 34.01
CA GLU A 46 36.27 34.61 35.48
C GLU A 46 36.27 35.99 36.20
N THR A 47 35.28 36.14 37.08
CA THR A 47 35.46 36.05 38.56
C THR A 47 34.12 36.13 39.31
N ALA A 48 34.03 35.34 40.37
CA ALA A 48 32.91 35.30 41.30
C ALA A 48 32.94 36.46 42.32
N ALA A 49 31.79 36.93 42.77
CA ALA A 49 31.39 37.05 44.17
C ALA A 49 30.11 37.88 44.40
N ASP A 50 29.22 37.24 45.13
CA ASP A 50 28.46 37.73 46.30
C ASP A 50 27.17 38.55 46.13
N ALA A 51 26.10 37.91 46.66
CA ALA A 51 24.97 38.38 47.46
C ALA A 51 23.95 39.36 46.86
N GLY A 52 22.76 38.82 46.69
CA GLY A 52 21.50 39.56 46.62
C GLY A 52 20.32 38.61 46.50
N GLN A 53 19.74 38.21 47.62
CA GLN A 53 18.45 37.51 47.68
C GLN A 53 17.35 38.42 47.15
N GLU A 54 16.81 38.07 45.99
CA GLU A 54 15.49 38.50 45.57
C GLU A 54 14.66 37.25 45.22
N SER A 55 13.52 37.16 45.88
CA SER A 55 12.59 36.05 45.84
C SER A 55 12.10 35.78 44.42
N ALA A 56 12.52 34.67 43.85
CA ALA A 56 11.88 34.12 42.68
C ALA A 56 10.50 33.56 43.05
N GLU A 57 9.45 34.10 42.44
CA GLU A 57 8.15 33.44 42.36
C GLU A 57 8.34 32.04 41.74
N PRO A 58 7.65 31.00 42.23
CA PRO A 58 7.74 29.69 41.64
C PRO A 58 7.18 29.76 40.20
N ALA A 59 7.98 29.30 39.25
CA ALA A 59 7.52 29.06 37.88
C ALA A 59 6.24 28.22 37.95
N GLN A 60 5.16 28.75 37.40
CA GLN A 60 3.90 28.04 37.25
C GLN A 60 4.20 26.78 36.44
N GLU A 61 4.08 25.64 37.09
CA GLU A 61 4.06 24.34 36.47
C GLU A 61 2.97 24.39 35.38
N ALA A 62 3.32 24.17 34.12
CA ALA A 62 2.35 24.12 33.04
C ALA A 62 1.30 23.09 33.44
N ALA A 63 0.06 23.53 33.58
CA ALA A 63 -1.05 22.67 33.93
C ALA A 63 -1.12 21.56 32.83
N ALA A 64 -1.23 20.30 33.26
CA ALA A 64 -1.46 19.18 32.38
C ALA A 64 -2.65 19.52 31.45
N PRO A 65 -2.61 19.15 30.15
CA PRO A 65 -3.68 19.44 29.24
C PRO A 65 -5.00 18.92 29.84
N GLN A 66 -6.00 19.78 29.92
CA GLN A 66 -7.32 19.38 30.43
C GLN A 66 -7.94 18.47 29.35
N THR A 67 -8.30 17.25 29.74
CA THR A 67 -9.02 16.32 28.90
C THR A 67 -10.51 16.50 29.14
N GLY A 68 -11.27 16.86 28.10
CA GLY A 68 -12.72 16.84 28.12
C GLY A 68 -13.21 15.38 28.05
N LYS A 69 -14.35 15.09 28.63
CA LYS A 69 -15.04 13.80 28.52
C LYS A 69 -16.51 14.04 28.22
N TYR A 70 -17.04 13.30 27.25
CA TYR A 70 -18.46 13.22 26.96
C TYR A 70 -18.98 11.84 27.36
N GLU A 71 -20.16 11.77 27.96
CA GLU A 71 -20.83 10.53 28.36
C GLU A 71 -22.25 10.55 27.78
N SER A 72 -22.53 9.62 26.87
CA SER A 72 -23.83 9.49 26.22
C SER A 72 -24.79 8.63 27.04
N SER A 73 -26.06 9.01 27.05
CA SER A 73 -27.16 8.17 27.59
C SER A 73 -27.34 6.86 26.83
N ASN A 74 -26.80 6.76 25.59
CA ASN A 74 -26.83 5.56 24.77
C ASN A 74 -25.70 4.58 25.08
N GLY A 75 -24.92 4.80 26.16
CA GLY A 75 -23.96 3.83 26.66
C GLY A 75 -22.59 3.87 25.96
N TRP A 76 -22.14 5.02 25.50
CA TRP A 76 -20.79 5.24 25.02
C TRP A 76 -20.16 6.49 25.65
N THR A 77 -18.85 6.54 25.66
CA THR A 77 -18.09 7.71 26.11
C THR A 77 -17.00 8.05 25.12
N ALA A 78 -16.61 9.32 25.06
CA ALA A 78 -15.46 9.77 24.30
C ALA A 78 -14.69 10.84 25.07
N THR A 79 -13.38 10.93 24.85
CA THR A 79 -12.53 11.98 25.40
C THR A 79 -11.95 12.85 24.29
N TYR A 80 -11.71 14.12 24.60
CA TYR A 80 -11.21 15.09 23.62
C TYR A 80 -10.34 16.16 24.29
N ASN A 81 -9.55 16.85 23.48
CA ASN A 81 -8.81 18.03 23.92
C ASN A 81 -9.67 19.28 23.76
N PRO A 82 -10.16 19.93 24.84
CA PRO A 82 -11.02 21.11 24.73
C PRO A 82 -10.31 22.37 24.21
N ALA A 83 -9.00 22.32 23.99
CA ALA A 83 -8.28 23.39 23.28
C ALA A 83 -8.36 23.26 21.74
N GLU A 84 -8.77 22.10 21.23
CA GLU A 84 -8.81 21.79 19.80
C GLU A 84 -10.20 21.33 19.34
N ILE A 85 -10.99 20.76 20.23
CA ILE A 85 -12.32 20.20 19.94
C ILE A 85 -13.35 20.81 20.90
N GLU A 86 -14.45 21.27 20.35
CA GLU A 86 -15.67 21.63 21.08
C GLU A 86 -16.70 20.50 20.93
N ALA A 87 -17.24 20.02 22.06
CA ALA A 87 -18.31 19.04 22.07
C ALA A 87 -19.66 19.72 22.32
N ILE A 88 -20.61 19.51 21.40
CA ILE A 88 -21.96 20.10 21.42
C ILE A 88 -22.98 18.96 21.31
N GLU A 89 -24.02 18.99 22.13
CA GLU A 89 -25.17 18.10 22.06
C GLU A 89 -26.40 18.88 21.61
N ASP A 90 -26.99 18.45 20.48
CA ASP A 90 -28.24 19.00 19.95
C ASP A 90 -29.10 17.84 19.42
N ASP A 91 -29.36 17.76 18.12
CA ASP A 91 -30.02 16.61 17.44
C ASP A 91 -29.07 15.40 17.29
N ALA A 92 -27.77 15.63 17.37
CA ALA A 92 -26.69 14.66 17.44
C ALA A 92 -25.63 15.15 18.44
N VAL A 93 -24.61 14.36 18.68
CA VAL A 93 -23.42 14.81 19.42
C VAL A 93 -22.35 15.19 18.40
N TYR A 94 -21.88 16.42 18.45
CA TYR A 94 -20.88 16.95 17.55
C TYR A 94 -19.56 17.20 18.27
N PHE A 95 -18.48 16.72 17.70
CA PHE A 95 -17.10 17.05 18.11
C PHE A 95 -16.48 17.88 16.97
N SER A 96 -16.52 19.20 17.13
CA SER A 96 -16.08 20.15 16.10
C SER A 96 -14.66 20.62 16.36
N TYR A 97 -13.80 20.56 15.35
CA TYR A 97 -12.47 21.16 15.42
C TYR A 97 -12.58 22.68 15.46
N ILE A 98 -11.98 23.29 16.50
CA ILE A 98 -12.06 24.74 16.75
C ILE A 98 -10.74 25.48 16.48
N GLY A 99 -9.71 24.78 15.98
CA GLY A 99 -8.46 25.41 15.54
C GLY A 99 -8.61 26.16 14.21
N GLU A 100 -7.52 26.81 13.77
CA GLU A 100 -7.49 27.47 12.47
C GLU A 100 -7.49 26.40 11.37
N ALA A 101 -8.60 26.29 10.62
CA ALA A 101 -8.77 25.36 9.48
C ALA A 101 -9.83 25.89 8.52
N GLU A 102 -9.77 25.45 7.25
CA GLU A 102 -10.79 25.77 6.25
C GLU A 102 -11.99 24.80 6.38
N GLY A 103 -13.18 25.31 6.07
CA GLY A 103 -14.40 24.53 5.93
C GLY A 103 -14.89 23.86 7.21
N THR A 104 -15.62 22.75 7.04
CA THR A 104 -16.21 21.97 8.13
C THR A 104 -15.33 20.78 8.47
N ASN A 105 -14.96 20.64 9.72
CA ASN A 105 -14.14 19.54 10.21
C ASN A 105 -14.73 19.09 11.57
N MET A 106 -15.47 17.98 11.55
CA MET A 106 -16.21 17.52 12.74
C MET A 106 -16.55 16.04 12.67
N ILE A 107 -16.90 15.49 13.82
CA ILE A 107 -17.55 14.18 13.94
C ILE A 107 -18.99 14.42 14.42
N SER A 108 -19.95 13.91 13.71
CA SER A 108 -21.33 13.81 14.15
C SER A 108 -21.60 12.39 14.62
N VAL A 109 -22.15 12.22 15.83
CA VAL A 109 -22.44 10.92 16.41
C VAL A 109 -23.94 10.79 16.60
N LEU A 110 -24.52 9.79 15.93
CA LEU A 110 -25.95 9.49 15.98
C LEU A 110 -26.15 8.05 16.48
N TYR A 111 -27.32 7.78 17.03
CA TYR A 111 -27.72 6.44 17.41
C TYR A 111 -29.06 6.09 16.75
N TYR A 112 -29.09 4.98 16.04
CA TYR A 112 -30.26 4.43 15.38
C TYR A 112 -30.70 3.15 16.10
N PRO A 113 -31.74 3.21 16.93
CA PRO A 113 -32.26 2.03 17.61
C PRO A 113 -32.87 1.04 16.60
N ASP A 114 -32.75 -0.26 16.88
CA ASP A 114 -33.38 -1.35 16.12
C ASP A 114 -33.02 -1.38 14.62
N ARG A 115 -31.87 -0.82 14.24
CA ARG A 115 -31.33 -0.87 12.87
C ARG A 115 -29.87 -1.35 12.87
N MET A 116 -29.54 -2.14 11.88
CA MET A 116 -28.18 -2.67 11.70
C MET A 116 -27.28 -1.67 10.94
N PRO A 117 -25.95 -1.77 11.10
CA PRO A 117 -25.00 -0.86 10.47
C PRO A 117 -25.12 -0.73 8.94
N ASP A 118 -25.36 -1.83 8.24
CA ASP A 118 -25.56 -1.85 6.79
C ASP A 118 -26.80 -1.08 6.36
N GLU A 119 -27.93 -1.26 7.04
CA GLU A 119 -29.17 -0.51 6.77
C GLU A 119 -29.00 0.98 7.00
N VAL A 120 -28.30 1.35 8.09
CA VAL A 120 -28.04 2.74 8.43
C VAL A 120 -27.10 3.38 7.43
N LEU A 121 -25.98 2.72 7.10
CA LEU A 121 -25.00 3.26 6.17
C LEU A 121 -25.59 3.43 4.77
N THR A 122 -26.36 2.47 4.30
CA THR A 122 -27.06 2.60 3.01
C THR A 122 -28.06 3.76 3.02
N ALA A 123 -28.84 3.89 4.09
CA ALA A 123 -29.83 4.97 4.21
C ALA A 123 -29.21 6.38 4.25
N VAL A 124 -28.06 6.55 4.92
CA VAL A 124 -27.43 7.87 5.07
C VAL A 124 -26.65 8.33 3.84
N ILE A 125 -26.20 7.42 2.98
CA ILE A 125 -25.53 7.79 1.73
C ILE A 125 -26.49 7.95 0.56
N SER A 126 -27.69 7.38 0.63
CA SER A 126 -28.70 7.47 -0.44
C SER A 126 -29.30 8.87 -0.53
N THR A 127 -29.24 9.46 -1.72
CA THR A 127 -29.87 10.75 -2.02
C THR A 127 -30.84 10.59 -3.19
N ASP A 128 -32.11 10.97 -3.02
CA ASP A 128 -33.15 10.97 -4.07
C ASP A 128 -33.33 9.61 -4.80
N ASN A 129 -33.14 8.49 -4.10
CA ASN A 129 -33.09 7.10 -4.60
C ASN A 129 -31.90 6.79 -5.52
N GLU A 130 -30.84 7.55 -5.47
CA GLU A 130 -29.55 7.24 -6.08
C GLU A 130 -28.50 7.03 -4.98
N ILE A 131 -27.66 6.03 -5.14
CA ILE A 131 -26.49 5.80 -4.28
C ILE A 131 -25.31 6.46 -4.99
N PRO A 132 -24.68 7.50 -4.40
CA PRO A 132 -23.53 8.15 -5.01
C PRO A 132 -22.31 7.22 -5.03
N GLU A 133 -21.32 7.57 -5.84
CA GLU A 133 -20.03 6.86 -5.83
C GLU A 133 -19.42 6.93 -4.42
N HIS A 134 -19.15 5.76 -3.84
CA HIS A 134 -18.60 5.61 -2.51
C HIS A 134 -17.69 4.38 -2.45
N THR A 135 -16.83 4.34 -1.42
CA THR A 135 -16.04 3.15 -1.10
C THR A 135 -16.57 2.56 0.21
N ARG A 136 -16.92 1.27 0.20
CA ARG A 136 -17.35 0.52 1.38
C ARG A 136 -16.22 -0.38 1.87
N SER A 137 -16.02 -0.45 3.17
CA SER A 137 -15.02 -1.32 3.79
C SER A 137 -15.47 -1.76 5.18
N GLU A 138 -14.89 -2.86 5.64
CA GLU A 138 -15.10 -3.42 6.98
C GLU A 138 -13.81 -3.36 7.79
N GLY A 139 -13.92 -3.40 9.11
CA GLY A 139 -12.76 -3.45 9.99
C GLY A 139 -13.10 -3.23 11.45
N TYR A 140 -12.09 -3.33 12.31
CA TYR A 140 -12.28 -3.07 13.72
C TYR A 140 -12.42 -1.59 14.03
N PHE A 141 -13.34 -1.27 14.94
CA PHE A 141 -13.62 0.09 15.34
C PHE A 141 -12.51 0.66 16.24
N ALA A 142 -12.00 1.83 15.90
CA ALA A 142 -11.06 2.59 16.71
C ALA A 142 -9.80 1.80 17.14
N GLY A 143 -9.29 0.90 16.28
CA GLY A 143 -8.13 0.06 16.58
C GLY A 143 -8.33 -1.01 17.64
N ARG A 144 -9.56 -1.29 17.99
CA ARG A 144 -9.92 -2.40 18.89
C ARG A 144 -9.92 -3.70 18.10
N THR A 145 -9.80 -4.82 18.81
CA THR A 145 -9.87 -6.17 18.21
C THR A 145 -11.14 -6.91 18.58
N ASP A 146 -12.08 -6.23 19.24
CA ASP A 146 -13.31 -6.81 19.81
C ASP A 146 -14.59 -6.08 19.37
N VAL A 147 -14.46 -4.99 18.61
CA VAL A 147 -15.60 -4.23 18.09
C VAL A 147 -15.45 -4.04 16.60
N TRP A 148 -16.34 -4.61 15.86
CA TRP A 148 -16.36 -4.53 14.41
C TRP A 148 -17.12 -3.29 13.93
N SER A 149 -16.78 -2.76 12.74
CA SER A 149 -17.43 -1.62 12.12
C SER A 149 -17.52 -1.77 10.62
N LEU A 150 -18.60 -1.27 10.06
CA LEU A 150 -18.78 -1.08 8.63
C LEU A 150 -18.54 0.39 8.29
N ARG A 151 -17.90 0.69 7.15
CA ARG A 151 -17.51 2.06 6.77
C ARG A 151 -17.88 2.37 5.34
N ASN A 152 -18.32 3.60 5.09
CA ASN A 152 -18.44 4.17 3.76
C ASN A 152 -17.66 5.48 3.69
N THR A 153 -16.94 5.70 2.59
CA THR A 153 -16.22 6.95 2.33
C THR A 153 -16.67 7.52 0.98
N MET A 154 -16.99 8.80 0.95
CA MET A 154 -17.48 9.48 -0.26
C MET A 154 -17.13 10.97 -0.24
N GLU A 155 -17.24 11.65 -1.39
CA GLU A 155 -17.24 13.10 -1.40
C GLU A 155 -18.49 13.62 -0.67
N SER A 156 -18.31 14.65 0.16
CA SER A 156 -19.45 15.18 0.94
C SER A 156 -20.50 15.79 0.02
N ALA A 157 -21.74 15.35 0.19
CA ALA A 157 -22.89 15.90 -0.52
C ALA A 157 -23.28 17.32 -0.02
N PHE A 158 -22.87 17.69 1.19
CA PHE A 158 -23.30 18.93 1.86
C PHE A 158 -22.19 19.98 1.95
N PHE A 159 -20.93 19.57 1.99
CA PHE A 159 -19.81 20.47 2.20
C PHE A 159 -18.84 20.43 1.01
N PRO A 160 -18.64 21.55 0.30
CA PRO A 160 -17.76 21.59 -0.85
C PRO A 160 -16.29 21.32 -0.45
N ASN A 161 -15.58 20.54 -1.27
CA ASN A 161 -14.20 20.19 -1.05
C ASN A 161 -13.96 19.41 0.26
N ALA A 162 -14.94 18.62 0.69
CA ALA A 162 -14.88 17.79 1.89
C ALA A 162 -15.15 16.32 1.55
N ILE A 163 -14.68 15.45 2.42
CA ILE A 163 -14.93 14.00 2.40
C ILE A 163 -15.74 13.68 3.65
N ASP A 164 -16.76 12.84 3.49
CA ASP A 164 -17.49 12.21 4.57
C ASP A 164 -17.08 10.75 4.69
N GLU A 165 -16.64 10.36 5.90
CA GLU A 165 -16.46 8.97 6.29
C GLU A 165 -17.56 8.61 7.29
N PHE A 166 -18.35 7.59 6.97
CA PHE A 166 -19.40 7.05 7.83
C PHE A 166 -18.93 5.74 8.45
N ILE A 167 -18.97 5.63 9.78
CA ILE A 167 -18.61 4.43 10.51
C ILE A 167 -19.81 3.95 11.30
N GLY A 168 -20.36 2.80 10.93
CA GLY A 168 -21.45 2.14 11.64
C GLY A 168 -20.93 1.05 12.57
N VAL A 169 -21.32 1.11 13.83
CA VAL A 169 -20.96 0.13 14.86
C VAL A 169 -22.24 -0.37 15.52
N GLU A 170 -22.44 -1.68 15.59
CA GLU A 170 -23.54 -2.21 16.38
C GLU A 170 -23.33 -1.94 17.86
N HIS A 171 -24.34 -1.40 18.50
CA HIS A 171 -24.31 -1.04 19.90
C HIS A 171 -25.73 -1.01 20.49
N ASN A 172 -25.92 -1.67 21.64
CA ASN A 172 -27.18 -1.71 22.38
C ASN A 172 -28.42 -2.08 21.54
N GLY A 173 -28.28 -3.03 20.61
CA GLY A 173 -29.37 -3.48 19.73
C GLY A 173 -29.73 -2.53 18.60
N GLY A 174 -28.85 -1.60 18.28
CA GLY A 174 -28.98 -0.65 17.17
C GLY A 174 -27.60 -0.28 16.63
N THR A 175 -27.51 0.80 15.88
CA THR A 175 -26.28 1.31 15.28
C THR A 175 -25.86 2.63 15.88
N LEU A 176 -24.62 2.69 16.37
CA LEU A 176 -23.90 3.93 16.62
C LEU A 176 -23.22 4.33 15.32
N LEU A 177 -23.66 5.45 14.74
CA LEU A 177 -23.11 6.01 13.52
C LEU A 177 -22.20 7.20 13.86
N LEU A 178 -20.96 7.15 13.39
CA LEU A 178 -20.07 8.31 13.36
C LEU A 178 -19.98 8.78 11.91
N GLN A 179 -20.30 10.04 11.66
CA GLN A 179 -20.00 10.72 10.40
C GLN A 179 -18.84 11.68 10.65
N ILE A 180 -17.73 11.45 9.98
CA ILE A 180 -16.52 12.28 10.06
C ILE A 180 -16.44 13.09 8.78
N THR A 181 -16.67 14.40 8.90
CA THR A 181 -16.55 15.34 7.78
C THR A 181 -15.21 16.06 7.89
N THR A 182 -14.40 15.99 6.84
CA THR A 182 -13.10 16.67 6.76
C THR A 182 -13.00 17.46 5.47
N THR A 183 -12.73 18.76 5.57
CA THR A 183 -12.44 19.62 4.42
C THR A 183 -10.98 19.54 4.05
N ASN A 184 -10.67 19.39 2.75
CA ASN A 184 -9.30 19.40 2.25
C ASN A 184 -8.66 20.77 2.52
N GLN A 185 -7.61 20.77 3.32
CA GLN A 185 -6.89 22.00 3.69
C GLN A 185 -5.89 22.38 2.61
N ALA A 186 -5.72 23.69 2.36
CA ALA A 186 -4.69 24.18 1.46
C ALA A 186 -3.28 24.04 2.06
N ASP A 187 -3.17 24.01 3.39
CA ASP A 187 -1.93 23.78 4.15
C ASP A 187 -1.97 22.38 4.78
N GLU A 188 -1.01 21.56 4.41
CA GLU A 188 -0.91 20.16 4.85
C GLU A 188 -0.75 20.02 6.37
N ALA A 189 0.07 20.87 6.99
CA ALA A 189 0.26 20.85 8.44
C ALA A 189 -1.04 21.15 9.19
N THR A 190 -1.91 21.98 8.62
CA THR A 190 -3.26 22.22 9.13
C THR A 190 -4.13 20.99 8.92
N GLY A 191 -4.06 20.35 7.76
CA GLY A 191 -4.78 19.09 7.48
C GLY A 191 -4.43 17.99 8.47
N ILE A 192 -3.15 17.79 8.75
CA ILE A 192 -2.65 16.83 9.75
C ILE A 192 -3.21 17.13 11.14
N LYS A 193 -3.17 18.39 11.59
CA LYS A 193 -3.70 18.77 12.91
C LYS A 193 -5.19 18.50 13.05
N VAL A 194 -5.96 18.80 12.00
CA VAL A 194 -7.39 18.50 11.96
C VAL A 194 -7.62 16.99 12.05
N SER A 195 -6.95 16.23 11.21
CA SER A 195 -7.05 14.77 11.18
C SER A 195 -6.65 14.14 12.51
N ASP A 196 -5.54 14.58 13.11
CA ASP A 196 -5.06 14.10 14.42
C ASP A 196 -6.06 14.37 15.54
N ALA A 197 -6.64 15.57 15.57
CA ALA A 197 -7.59 15.95 16.60
C ALA A 197 -8.88 15.13 16.51
N LEU A 198 -9.42 14.92 15.28
CA LEU A 198 -10.62 14.11 15.08
C LEU A 198 -10.34 12.62 15.33
N ALA A 199 -9.23 12.08 14.83
CA ALA A 199 -8.82 10.70 15.08
C ALA A 199 -8.62 10.41 16.57
N ALA A 200 -8.08 11.36 17.34
CA ALA A 200 -7.94 11.21 18.78
C ALA A 200 -9.30 11.04 19.47
N VAL A 201 -10.34 11.74 19.01
CA VAL A 201 -11.70 11.56 19.53
C VAL A 201 -12.23 10.17 19.16
N VAL A 202 -12.17 9.75 17.91
CA VAL A 202 -12.62 8.42 17.47
C VAL A 202 -11.93 7.31 18.26
N ASN A 203 -10.60 7.41 18.42
CA ASN A 203 -9.81 6.40 19.13
C ASN A 203 -10.06 6.36 20.64
N SER A 204 -10.75 7.37 21.17
CA SER A 204 -11.07 7.44 22.60
C SER A 204 -12.44 6.85 22.96
N PHE A 205 -13.22 6.42 21.96
CA PHE A 205 -14.54 5.86 22.21
C PHE A 205 -14.46 4.60 23.07
N GLU A 206 -15.26 4.58 24.13
CA GLU A 206 -15.51 3.40 24.95
C GLU A 206 -17.01 3.08 24.86
N LEU A 207 -17.32 1.85 24.50
CA LEU A 207 -18.69 1.34 24.42
C LEU A 207 -18.97 0.50 25.67
N THR A 208 -20.06 0.79 26.36
CA THR A 208 -20.48 0.04 27.54
C THR A 208 -21.35 -1.14 27.13
N ASP A 209 -21.24 -2.26 27.86
CA ASP A 209 -22.05 -3.47 27.70
C ASP A 209 -21.90 -4.19 26.34
N GLN A 210 -20.79 -4.02 25.65
CA GLN A 210 -20.47 -4.81 24.46
C GLN A 210 -20.31 -6.30 24.82
N GLN A 211 -21.09 -7.15 24.19
CA GLN A 211 -20.82 -8.58 24.17
C GLN A 211 -19.75 -8.87 23.10
N PRO A 212 -18.82 -9.81 23.33
CA PRO A 212 -17.91 -10.26 22.28
C PRO A 212 -18.73 -10.73 21.07
N GLN A 213 -18.49 -10.11 19.92
CA GLN A 213 -19.18 -10.48 18.70
C GLN A 213 -18.42 -11.63 18.05
N THR A 214 -19.11 -12.75 17.83
CA THR A 214 -18.60 -13.82 16.98
C THR A 214 -18.84 -13.38 15.55
N LEU A 215 -17.78 -13.06 14.82
CA LEU A 215 -17.88 -12.89 13.37
C LEU A 215 -18.34 -14.22 12.78
N SER A 216 -19.32 -14.20 11.88
CA SER A 216 -19.61 -15.36 11.04
C SER A 216 -18.32 -15.70 10.27
N GLN A 217 -18.10 -16.98 10.04
CA GLN A 217 -16.87 -17.45 9.44
C GLN A 217 -16.74 -16.82 8.03
N TYR A 218 -15.69 -16.03 7.81
CA TYR A 218 -15.37 -15.43 6.51
C TYR A 218 -14.95 -16.54 5.54
N VAL A 219 -15.68 -16.71 4.46
CA VAL A 219 -15.35 -17.77 3.50
C VAL A 219 -15.62 -17.31 2.07
N PRO A 220 -14.74 -16.53 1.46
CA PRO A 220 -14.80 -16.31 0.02
C PRO A 220 -14.60 -17.63 -0.72
N GLY A 221 -15.21 -17.76 -1.87
CA GLY A 221 -15.11 -18.95 -2.70
C GLY A 221 -16.33 -19.22 -3.54
N ARG A 222 -16.21 -20.20 -4.42
CA ARG A 222 -17.31 -20.69 -5.23
C ARG A 222 -17.96 -21.91 -4.57
N TYR A 223 -19.27 -21.84 -4.42
CA TYR A 223 -20.08 -22.90 -3.83
C TYR A 223 -21.10 -23.37 -4.86
N VAL A 224 -21.31 -24.67 -4.97
CA VAL A 224 -22.24 -25.27 -5.94
C VAL A 224 -23.33 -26.05 -5.21
N ALA A 225 -24.57 -25.97 -5.70
CA ALA A 225 -25.65 -26.76 -5.16
C ALA A 225 -25.41 -28.27 -5.40
N SER A 226 -25.76 -29.10 -4.43
CA SER A 226 -25.65 -30.54 -4.61
C SER A 226 -26.61 -31.03 -5.71
N ALA A 227 -26.20 -32.04 -6.49
CA ALA A 227 -27.03 -32.59 -7.55
C ALA A 227 -28.32 -33.27 -7.08
N GLU A 228 -28.49 -33.44 -5.77
CA GLU A 228 -29.70 -34.05 -5.16
C GLU A 228 -30.79 -33.00 -4.87
N ASP A 229 -30.46 -31.73 -4.81
CA ASP A 229 -31.40 -30.62 -4.54
C ASP A 229 -31.90 -29.92 -5.84
N GLY A 230 -31.53 -30.46 -6.99
CA GLY A 230 -31.96 -29.93 -8.31
C GLY A 230 -33.45 -30.22 -8.56
N ILE A 231 -34.18 -29.18 -8.97
CA ILE A 231 -35.55 -29.25 -9.47
C ILE A 231 -35.60 -30.29 -10.59
N GLU A 232 -36.44 -31.34 -10.41
CA GLU A 232 -36.64 -32.40 -11.43
C GLU A 232 -37.00 -31.78 -12.79
N GLY A 233 -36.10 -31.82 -13.78
CA GLY A 233 -36.48 -31.61 -15.16
C GLY A 233 -35.55 -30.91 -16.11
N GLU A 234 -34.43 -30.31 -15.69
CA GLU A 234 -33.48 -29.68 -16.61
C GLU A 234 -32.07 -30.25 -16.46
N GLU A 235 -31.40 -30.52 -17.59
CA GLU A 235 -30.01 -30.93 -17.65
C GLU A 235 -29.15 -29.83 -16.95
N SER A 236 -28.70 -30.15 -15.74
CA SER A 236 -27.65 -29.51 -14.95
C SER A 236 -27.32 -28.04 -15.28
N ALA A 237 -28.25 -27.12 -15.04
CA ALA A 237 -27.84 -25.78 -14.73
C ALA A 237 -27.17 -25.85 -13.34
N GLN A 238 -25.87 -25.67 -13.29
CA GLN A 238 -25.12 -25.74 -12.05
C GLN A 238 -25.37 -24.45 -11.29
N TYR A 239 -26.30 -24.48 -10.33
CA TYR A 239 -26.52 -23.35 -9.42
C TYR A 239 -25.26 -23.14 -8.61
N TYR A 240 -24.78 -21.89 -8.53
CA TYR A 240 -23.61 -21.57 -7.73
C TYR A 240 -23.73 -20.21 -7.04
N VAL A 241 -22.97 -20.06 -5.98
CA VAL A 241 -22.70 -18.81 -5.28
C VAL A 241 -21.20 -18.54 -5.38
N LEU A 242 -20.83 -17.38 -5.85
CA LEU A 242 -19.46 -16.89 -5.84
C LEU A 242 -19.40 -15.70 -4.87
N PHE A 243 -18.62 -15.81 -3.82
CA PHE A 243 -18.28 -14.71 -2.93
C PHE A 243 -16.82 -14.32 -3.16
N ASN A 244 -16.61 -13.10 -3.58
CA ASN A 244 -15.28 -12.51 -3.76
C ASN A 244 -14.82 -11.88 -2.45
N GLU A 245 -13.52 -11.77 -2.29
CA GLU A 245 -12.87 -11.20 -1.10
C GLU A 245 -13.14 -9.70 -0.91
N ASP A 246 -13.52 -8.98 -1.97
CA ASP A 246 -13.93 -7.58 -1.93
C ASP A 246 -15.40 -7.36 -1.55
N HIS A 247 -16.06 -8.37 -1.00
CA HIS A 247 -17.48 -8.40 -0.64
C HIS A 247 -18.46 -8.30 -1.81
N THR A 248 -17.97 -8.35 -3.05
CA THR A 248 -18.80 -8.55 -4.23
C THR A 248 -19.06 -10.04 -4.45
N GLY A 249 -19.99 -10.39 -5.32
CA GLY A 249 -20.25 -11.77 -5.66
C GLY A 249 -21.28 -11.94 -6.76
N VAL A 250 -21.57 -13.19 -7.06
CA VAL A 250 -22.63 -13.57 -8.01
C VAL A 250 -23.39 -14.76 -7.43
N ILE A 251 -24.72 -14.68 -7.44
CA ILE A 251 -25.60 -15.83 -7.22
C ILE A 251 -26.19 -16.22 -8.57
N HIS A 252 -25.88 -17.43 -9.01
CA HIS A 252 -26.42 -18.02 -10.23
C HIS A 252 -27.46 -19.08 -9.91
N MET A 253 -28.73 -18.77 -10.16
CA MET A 253 -29.86 -19.70 -10.04
C MET A 253 -30.48 -19.97 -11.41
N GLN A 254 -30.96 -18.94 -12.09
CA GLN A 254 -31.45 -18.95 -13.46
C GLN A 254 -30.71 -17.91 -14.30
N ASP A 255 -30.43 -16.77 -13.68
CA ASP A 255 -29.65 -15.66 -14.22
C ASP A 255 -28.56 -15.31 -13.20
N ASP A 256 -27.50 -14.64 -13.63
CA ASP A 256 -26.46 -14.09 -12.76
C ASP A 256 -26.99 -12.86 -12.05
N VAL A 257 -27.06 -12.91 -10.73
CA VAL A 257 -27.42 -11.77 -9.89
C VAL A 257 -26.15 -11.27 -9.21
N PRO A 258 -25.68 -10.05 -9.53
CA PRO A 258 -24.55 -9.47 -8.82
C PRO A 258 -24.96 -9.14 -7.39
N VAL A 259 -24.09 -9.49 -6.43
CA VAL A 259 -24.40 -9.34 -5.00
C VAL A 259 -23.28 -8.63 -4.24
N LEU A 260 -23.66 -8.02 -3.11
CA LEU A 260 -22.78 -7.61 -2.03
C LEU A 260 -23.08 -8.49 -0.82
N TRP A 261 -22.05 -8.97 -0.16
CA TRP A 261 -22.20 -9.85 1.00
C TRP A 261 -21.38 -9.34 2.20
N TYR A 262 -21.83 -9.64 3.42
CA TYR A 262 -21.21 -9.14 4.65
C TYR A 262 -20.97 -10.27 5.65
N THR A 263 -19.76 -10.31 6.18
CA THR A 263 -19.27 -11.38 7.05
C THR A 263 -19.99 -11.45 8.38
N ARG A 264 -20.40 -10.31 8.92
CA ARG A 264 -20.89 -10.24 10.28
C ARG A 264 -22.30 -10.81 10.46
N ASP A 265 -23.20 -10.39 9.60
CA ASP A 265 -24.63 -10.69 9.72
C ASP A 265 -25.05 -11.83 8.81
N GLY A 266 -24.12 -12.38 8.02
CA GLY A 266 -24.45 -13.40 7.03
C GLY A 266 -25.49 -12.92 6.01
N LYS A 267 -25.40 -11.64 5.58
CA LYS A 267 -26.39 -11.02 4.69
C LYS A 267 -25.84 -10.86 3.28
N VAL A 268 -26.73 -11.03 2.30
CA VAL A 268 -26.43 -10.87 0.87
C VAL A 268 -27.44 -9.91 0.25
N PHE A 269 -26.93 -8.85 -0.35
CA PHE A 269 -27.70 -7.81 -1.00
C PHE A 269 -27.55 -7.89 -2.51
N ASN A 270 -28.58 -7.54 -3.25
CA ASN A 270 -28.46 -7.32 -4.69
C ASN A 270 -27.62 -6.05 -4.93
N ALA A 271 -26.53 -6.17 -5.69
CA ALA A 271 -25.59 -5.06 -5.91
C ALA A 271 -26.16 -3.90 -6.74
N ASP A 272 -27.20 -4.17 -7.55
CA ASP A 272 -27.84 -3.15 -8.40
C ASP A 272 -28.97 -2.41 -7.68
N THR A 273 -29.67 -3.08 -6.73
CA THR A 273 -30.87 -2.52 -6.08
C THR A 273 -30.68 -2.24 -4.59
N ASP A 274 -29.60 -2.73 -4.01
CA ASP A 274 -29.29 -2.68 -2.57
C ASP A 274 -30.38 -3.30 -1.68
N GLU A 275 -31.14 -4.26 -2.23
CA GLU A 275 -32.15 -5.01 -1.50
C GLU A 275 -31.55 -6.27 -0.87
N LEU A 276 -31.85 -6.55 0.40
CA LEU A 276 -31.50 -7.81 1.05
C LEU A 276 -32.22 -8.97 0.33
N ILE A 277 -31.44 -9.91 -0.22
CA ILE A 277 -31.99 -11.05 -0.99
C ILE A 277 -31.81 -12.39 -0.29
N TYR A 278 -30.73 -12.56 0.48
CA TYR A 278 -30.47 -13.76 1.23
C TYR A 278 -29.78 -13.47 2.57
N GLU A 279 -30.02 -14.36 3.54
CA GLU A 279 -29.13 -14.55 4.69
C GLU A 279 -28.32 -15.82 4.46
N TYR A 280 -27.06 -15.84 4.90
CA TYR A 280 -26.22 -17.01 4.75
C TYR A 280 -25.61 -17.45 6.08
N ASP A 281 -25.34 -18.75 6.18
CA ASP A 281 -24.52 -19.34 7.24
C ASP A 281 -23.51 -20.30 6.61
N VAL A 282 -22.38 -20.53 7.27
CA VAL A 282 -21.31 -21.40 6.77
C VAL A 282 -20.92 -22.41 7.85
N GLU A 283 -21.03 -23.67 7.53
CA GLU A 283 -20.57 -24.77 8.37
C GLU A 283 -19.54 -25.63 7.60
N GLY A 284 -18.26 -25.43 7.89
CA GLY A 284 -17.17 -26.13 7.18
C GLY A 284 -17.14 -25.74 5.70
N ASP A 285 -17.37 -26.71 4.81
CA ASP A 285 -17.42 -26.48 3.35
C ASP A 285 -18.84 -26.23 2.83
N SER A 286 -19.85 -26.17 3.69
CA SER A 286 -21.24 -25.92 3.30
C SER A 286 -21.64 -24.47 3.56
N LEU A 287 -22.20 -23.81 2.54
CA LEU A 287 -22.85 -22.51 2.60
C LEU A 287 -24.36 -22.72 2.52
N TYR A 288 -25.11 -22.12 3.43
CA TYR A 288 -26.55 -22.17 3.51
C TYR A 288 -27.13 -20.81 3.18
N LEU A 289 -27.95 -20.70 2.13
CA LEU A 289 -28.68 -19.47 1.80
C LEU A 289 -30.14 -19.59 2.22
N THR A 290 -30.63 -18.60 2.96
CA THR A 290 -32.03 -18.53 3.40
C THR A 290 -32.67 -17.26 2.83
N ASP A 291 -33.84 -17.39 2.20
CA ASP A 291 -34.61 -16.24 1.71
C ASP A 291 -35.35 -15.58 2.90
N PRO A 292 -34.97 -14.36 3.33
CA PRO A 292 -35.59 -13.70 4.48
C PRO A 292 -37.02 -13.22 4.21
N ALA A 293 -37.46 -13.19 2.96
CA ALA A 293 -38.83 -12.79 2.59
C ALA A 293 -39.83 -13.94 2.75
N VAL A 294 -39.36 -15.16 2.97
CA VAL A 294 -40.18 -16.37 3.10
C VAL A 294 -40.19 -16.83 4.56
N GLU A 295 -41.37 -16.79 5.22
CA GLU A 295 -41.55 -17.27 6.59
C GLU A 295 -41.27 -18.78 6.64
N ASP A 296 -40.39 -19.23 7.54
CA ASP A 296 -39.94 -20.63 7.68
C ASP A 296 -39.25 -21.19 6.41
N ALA A 297 -38.50 -20.34 5.67
CA ALA A 297 -37.72 -20.80 4.52
C ALA A 297 -36.73 -21.91 4.92
N GLU A 298 -36.74 -23.02 4.17
CA GLU A 298 -35.66 -24.00 4.31
C GLU A 298 -34.40 -23.46 3.61
N PRO A 299 -33.24 -23.51 4.27
CA PRO A 299 -31.99 -23.04 3.67
C PRO A 299 -31.59 -23.91 2.46
N ILE A 300 -31.09 -23.26 1.42
CA ILE A 300 -30.53 -23.94 0.25
C ILE A 300 -29.06 -24.22 0.57
N GLU A 301 -28.67 -25.49 0.55
CA GLU A 301 -27.28 -25.88 0.77
C GLU A 301 -26.46 -25.83 -0.51
N PHE A 302 -25.34 -25.17 -0.43
CA PHE A 302 -24.28 -25.17 -1.44
C PHE A 302 -23.03 -25.75 -0.81
N THR A 303 -22.37 -26.65 -1.50
CA THR A 303 -21.09 -27.19 -1.05
C THR A 303 -19.97 -26.44 -1.75
N ARG A 304 -18.96 -26.05 -1.02
CA ARG A 304 -17.75 -25.46 -1.59
C ARG A 304 -17.23 -26.41 -2.66
N GLU A 305 -17.00 -25.91 -3.84
CA GLU A 305 -16.45 -26.68 -4.96
C GLU A 305 -15.09 -27.23 -4.54
N SER A 306 -15.08 -28.48 -4.07
CA SER A 306 -13.87 -29.14 -3.60
C SER A 306 -12.96 -29.42 -4.80
N GLY A 307 -11.89 -28.73 -4.88
CA GLY A 307 -10.85 -28.93 -5.89
C GLY A 307 -10.40 -27.66 -6.58
N GLU A 308 -11.13 -26.54 -6.49
CA GLU A 308 -10.71 -25.31 -7.18
C GLU A 308 -10.44 -24.13 -6.23
N ASN A 309 -10.84 -24.18 -4.95
CA ASN A 309 -10.58 -23.10 -3.97
C ASN A 309 -9.91 -23.54 -2.66
N THR A 310 -9.45 -24.76 -2.58
CA THR A 310 -8.50 -25.20 -1.56
C THR A 310 -7.07 -24.95 -2.06
N ALA A 311 -6.07 -25.38 -1.32
CA ALA A 311 -4.66 -25.37 -1.72
C ALA A 311 -4.40 -25.84 -3.19
N GLU A 312 -5.35 -26.56 -3.85
CA GLU A 312 -5.26 -27.01 -5.23
C GLU A 312 -5.70 -25.95 -6.26
N ALA A 313 -6.66 -25.06 -5.99
CA ALA A 313 -6.94 -23.93 -6.90
C ALA A 313 -5.93 -22.79 -6.71
N LYS A 314 -5.45 -22.59 -5.48
CA LYS A 314 -4.23 -21.82 -5.22
C LYS A 314 -2.99 -22.48 -5.87
N ALA A 315 -3.03 -23.77 -6.15
CA ALA A 315 -1.97 -24.56 -6.78
C ALA A 315 -2.13 -24.72 -8.30
N SER A 316 -3.26 -24.33 -8.92
CA SER A 316 -3.35 -24.36 -10.37
C SER A 316 -2.40 -23.33 -10.97
N ALA A 317 -1.53 -23.77 -11.90
CA ALA A 317 -0.59 -22.88 -12.58
C ALA A 317 -1.36 -21.81 -13.35
N VAL A 318 -0.93 -20.54 -13.24
CA VAL A 318 -1.48 -19.44 -14.03
C VAL A 318 -1.18 -19.68 -15.52
N ASN A 319 -2.18 -19.52 -16.37
CA ASN A 319 -2.00 -19.71 -17.80
C ASN A 319 -1.43 -18.46 -18.47
N TYR A 320 -0.11 -18.33 -18.53
CA TYR A 320 0.57 -17.18 -19.13
C TYR A 320 0.51 -17.13 -20.66
N ALA A 321 -0.12 -18.10 -21.33
CA ALA A 321 -0.49 -17.96 -22.73
C ALA A 321 -1.64 -16.95 -22.95
N GLU A 322 -2.37 -16.62 -21.90
CA GLU A 322 -3.47 -15.65 -21.90
C GLU A 322 -2.97 -14.27 -21.52
N LYS A 323 -3.20 -13.28 -22.41
CA LYS A 323 -2.66 -11.92 -22.25
C LYS A 323 -3.25 -11.17 -21.07
N GLU A 324 -4.41 -11.57 -20.60
CA GLU A 324 -5.07 -11.04 -19.42
C GLU A 324 -4.32 -11.32 -18.10
N ASN A 325 -3.40 -12.31 -18.14
CA ASN A 325 -2.50 -12.60 -17.02
C ASN A 325 -1.20 -11.77 -17.06
N TRP A 326 -1.20 -10.68 -17.83
CA TRP A 326 -0.09 -9.75 -17.96
C TRP A 326 -0.58 -8.30 -17.84
N VAL A 327 0.17 -7.48 -17.14
CA VAL A 327 -0.01 -6.02 -17.18
C VAL A 327 0.59 -5.46 -18.46
N TYR A 328 1.82 -5.88 -18.79
CA TYR A 328 2.48 -5.54 -20.04
C TYR A 328 2.81 -6.83 -20.79
N TYR A 329 2.41 -6.91 -22.04
CA TYR A 329 2.68 -8.03 -22.94
C TYR A 329 3.25 -7.53 -24.26
N GLY A 330 4.58 -7.39 -24.32
CA GLY A 330 5.29 -6.90 -25.50
C GLY A 330 5.02 -5.43 -25.81
N VAL A 331 4.84 -4.59 -24.79
CA VAL A 331 4.61 -3.14 -24.98
C VAL A 331 5.93 -2.47 -25.38
N GLY A 332 5.96 -1.73 -26.50
CA GLY A 332 7.18 -1.12 -27.06
C GLY A 332 7.87 -2.05 -28.05
N ASP A 333 7.15 -2.51 -29.10
CA ASP A 333 7.59 -3.48 -30.10
C ASP A 333 8.72 -2.98 -31.02
N ASP A 334 9.03 -1.69 -31.01
CA ASP A 334 10.13 -1.05 -31.73
C ASP A 334 11.50 -1.15 -31.04
N LYS A 335 11.58 -1.71 -29.82
CA LYS A 335 12.82 -1.81 -29.04
C LYS A 335 13.59 -3.11 -29.32
N ASP A 336 14.91 -3.07 -29.17
CA ASP A 336 15.80 -4.20 -29.43
C ASP A 336 16.07 -5.10 -28.22
N VAL A 337 15.78 -4.60 -27.02
CA VAL A 337 15.95 -5.25 -25.72
C VAL A 337 14.59 -5.49 -25.08
N ASP A 338 14.44 -6.56 -24.33
CA ASP A 338 13.23 -6.83 -23.56
C ASP A 338 13.44 -6.47 -22.09
N LEU A 339 12.39 -5.95 -21.45
CA LEU A 339 12.26 -5.82 -20.01
C LEU A 339 11.32 -6.90 -19.48
N PHE A 340 11.73 -7.63 -18.47
CA PHE A 340 10.85 -8.43 -17.62
C PHE A 340 10.76 -7.75 -16.26
N LEU A 341 9.58 -7.18 -15.95
CA LEU A 341 9.35 -6.34 -14.77
C LEU A 341 8.44 -7.05 -13.79
N VAL A 342 8.88 -7.16 -12.53
CA VAL A 342 8.14 -7.85 -11.47
C VAL A 342 7.65 -6.83 -10.43
N CYS A 343 6.34 -6.82 -10.23
CA CYS A 343 5.64 -5.86 -9.37
C CYS A 343 6.01 -6.02 -7.89
N PRO A 344 6.08 -4.93 -7.10
CA PRO A 344 6.18 -4.99 -5.65
C PRO A 344 4.90 -5.52 -5.00
N THR A 345 4.95 -5.75 -3.68
CA THR A 345 3.76 -6.09 -2.89
C THR A 345 2.77 -4.94 -2.91
N VAL A 346 1.56 -5.20 -3.39
CA VAL A 346 0.43 -4.24 -3.35
C VAL A 346 -0.70 -4.72 -2.45
N ASP A 347 -0.73 -6.03 -2.16
CA ASP A 347 -1.74 -6.62 -1.28
C ASP A 347 -1.38 -6.37 0.19
N THR A 348 -2.22 -5.58 0.85
CA THR A 348 -2.12 -5.25 2.27
C THR A 348 -3.18 -5.93 3.13
N LEU A 349 -3.99 -6.79 2.51
CA LEU A 349 -5.07 -7.53 3.16
C LEU A 349 -4.54 -8.68 4.02
N ASP A 350 -5.44 -9.32 4.77
CA ASP A 350 -5.11 -10.43 5.68
C ASP A 350 -4.96 -11.79 4.98
N GLU A 351 -4.80 -11.80 3.67
CA GLU A 351 -4.60 -13.02 2.89
C GLU A 351 -3.18 -13.58 3.01
N GLU A 352 -3.02 -14.82 2.56
CA GLU A 352 -1.69 -15.43 2.45
C GLU A 352 -0.96 -14.90 1.21
N ASN A 353 -1.62 -14.99 0.06
CA ASN A 353 -1.14 -14.56 -1.25
C ASN A 353 -2.30 -13.91 -2.03
N MET A 354 -1.98 -12.85 -2.78
CA MET A 354 -2.94 -12.10 -3.59
C MET A 354 -3.71 -13.00 -4.56
N SER A 355 -5.03 -12.86 -4.60
CA SER A 355 -5.84 -13.52 -5.61
C SER A 355 -5.78 -12.77 -6.95
N LEU A 356 -5.63 -13.52 -8.07
CA LEU A 356 -5.71 -12.96 -9.42
C LEU A 356 -7.16 -12.77 -9.90
N GLU A 357 -8.13 -13.19 -9.13
CA GLU A 357 -9.55 -12.90 -9.38
C GLU A 357 -9.96 -11.55 -8.78
N ASN A 358 -9.10 -10.94 -7.95
CA ASN A 358 -9.36 -9.64 -7.33
C ASN A 358 -8.99 -8.49 -8.27
N ASP A 359 -9.99 -7.93 -8.95
CA ASP A 359 -9.82 -6.81 -9.89
C ASP A 359 -9.33 -5.53 -9.22
N VAL A 360 -9.62 -5.32 -7.93
CA VAL A 360 -9.14 -4.16 -7.18
C VAL A 360 -7.64 -4.28 -6.97
N MET A 361 -7.18 -5.45 -6.52
CA MET A 361 -5.75 -5.70 -6.37
C MET A 361 -5.01 -5.65 -7.71
N LYS A 362 -5.61 -6.16 -8.81
CA LYS A 362 -5.06 -5.99 -10.16
C LYS A 362 -4.90 -4.53 -10.58
N LYS A 363 -5.81 -3.63 -10.17
CA LYS A 363 -5.67 -2.18 -10.43
C LYS A 363 -4.50 -1.58 -9.63
N TYR A 364 -4.34 -1.96 -8.36
CA TYR A 364 -3.19 -1.52 -7.56
C TYR A 364 -1.88 -2.08 -8.13
N PHE A 365 -1.89 -3.34 -8.54
CA PHE A 365 -0.75 -3.99 -9.19
C PHE A 365 -0.32 -3.24 -10.46
N SER A 366 -1.26 -2.97 -11.37
CA SER A 366 -0.99 -2.18 -12.58
C SER A 366 -0.53 -0.77 -12.23
N GLY A 367 -1.12 -0.16 -11.21
CA GLY A 367 -0.77 1.16 -10.73
C GLY A 367 0.65 1.26 -10.18
N ALA A 368 1.12 0.26 -9.45
CA ALA A 368 2.49 0.21 -8.95
C ALA A 368 3.49 0.15 -10.12
N LEU A 369 3.22 -0.68 -11.13
CA LEU A 369 4.07 -0.78 -12.32
C LEU A 369 4.09 0.50 -13.16
N GLU A 370 2.97 1.24 -13.25
CA GLU A 370 2.93 2.54 -13.94
C GLU A 370 3.86 3.58 -13.30
N MET A 371 4.14 3.49 -12.00
CA MET A 371 5.08 4.39 -11.33
C MET A 371 6.55 4.11 -11.69
N GLU A 372 6.86 2.88 -12.09
CA GLU A 372 8.21 2.45 -12.46
C GLU A 372 8.44 2.48 -13.98
N ARG A 373 7.37 2.34 -14.75
CA ARG A 373 7.37 2.20 -16.21
C ARG A 373 8.28 3.19 -16.91
N GLY A 374 8.18 4.47 -16.58
CA GLY A 374 8.92 5.53 -17.25
C GLY A 374 10.44 5.44 -17.12
N ILE A 375 10.98 4.58 -16.23
CA ILE A 375 12.41 4.31 -16.14
C ILE A 375 12.88 3.47 -17.33
N TYR A 376 12.02 2.60 -17.85
CA TYR A 376 12.39 1.54 -18.78
C TYR A 376 11.80 1.68 -20.19
N GLU A 377 10.61 2.29 -20.33
CA GLU A 377 9.79 2.25 -21.55
C GLU A 377 10.46 2.81 -22.81
N GLU A 378 11.38 3.77 -22.65
CA GLU A 378 12.14 4.33 -23.77
C GLU A 378 13.26 3.40 -24.24
N SER A 379 13.68 2.43 -23.44
CA SER A 379 14.84 1.57 -23.70
C SER A 379 14.49 0.12 -24.03
N ALA A 380 13.36 -0.39 -23.54
CA ALA A 380 13.05 -1.82 -23.65
C ALA A 380 11.57 -2.09 -23.94
N ARG A 381 11.31 -3.23 -24.60
CA ARG A 381 9.98 -3.79 -24.81
C ARG A 381 9.55 -4.53 -23.55
N MET A 382 8.40 -4.17 -23.00
CA MET A 382 8.01 -4.55 -21.66
C MET A 382 7.12 -5.79 -21.60
N TYR A 383 7.45 -6.66 -20.64
CA TYR A 383 6.66 -7.79 -20.16
C TYR A 383 6.56 -7.69 -18.65
N ALA A 384 5.35 -7.76 -18.09
CA ALA A 384 5.10 -7.75 -16.65
C ALA A 384 3.90 -8.65 -16.34
N PRO A 385 4.13 -9.84 -15.76
CA PRO A 385 3.05 -10.75 -15.42
C PRO A 385 2.31 -10.30 -14.16
N TYR A 386 1.02 -10.59 -14.09
CA TYR A 386 0.36 -10.72 -12.81
C TYR A 386 0.86 -11.99 -12.11
N TYR A 387 1.05 -11.95 -10.81
CA TYR A 387 1.42 -13.10 -10.01
C TYR A 387 0.79 -13.01 -8.62
N ARG A 388 0.57 -14.16 -7.99
CA ARG A 388 -0.03 -14.24 -6.65
C ARG A 388 1.01 -13.93 -5.58
N GLN A 389 1.35 -12.65 -5.46
CA GLN A 389 2.34 -12.15 -4.51
C GLN A 389 1.97 -12.47 -3.07
N MET A 390 2.96 -12.68 -2.21
CA MET A 390 2.72 -12.78 -0.77
C MET A 390 2.21 -11.43 -0.26
N ALA A 391 1.12 -11.44 0.49
CA ALA A 391 0.56 -10.24 1.09
C ALA A 391 1.51 -9.63 2.14
N LEU A 392 1.36 -8.33 2.41
CA LEU A 392 2.28 -7.57 3.29
C LEU A 392 2.35 -8.14 4.71
N ASN A 393 1.25 -8.71 5.22
CA ASN A 393 1.21 -9.35 6.53
C ASN A 393 2.16 -10.54 6.65
N GLY A 394 2.49 -11.21 5.53
CA GLY A 394 3.45 -12.32 5.47
C GLY A 394 4.83 -11.93 5.99
N TYR A 395 5.26 -10.68 5.82
CA TYR A 395 6.55 -10.20 6.33
C TYR A 395 6.57 -10.00 7.85
N LYS A 396 5.41 -10.03 8.52
CA LYS A 396 5.28 -9.94 9.98
C LYS A 396 5.27 -11.29 10.68
N LEU A 397 5.22 -12.40 9.92
CA LEU A 397 5.18 -13.74 10.48
C LEU A 397 6.47 -14.07 11.24
N GLU A 398 6.30 -14.61 12.46
CA GLU A 398 7.41 -15.18 13.23
C GLU A 398 7.84 -16.54 12.67
N ASP A 399 6.90 -17.28 12.06
CA ASP A 399 7.13 -18.55 11.39
C ASP A 399 7.78 -18.33 10.01
N LYS A 400 9.09 -18.52 9.95
CA LYS A 400 9.86 -18.33 8.71
C LYS A 400 9.58 -19.40 7.66
N ASP A 401 9.28 -20.63 8.07
CA ASP A 401 8.94 -21.72 7.15
C ASP A 401 7.63 -21.39 6.40
N GLU A 402 6.65 -20.80 7.11
CA GLU A 402 5.41 -20.32 6.49
C GLU A 402 5.63 -19.10 5.58
N GLN A 403 6.46 -18.15 5.98
CA GLN A 403 6.85 -17.03 5.12
C GLN A 403 7.50 -17.52 3.82
N ASP A 404 8.46 -18.44 3.94
CA ASP A 404 9.17 -19.02 2.80
C ASP A 404 8.22 -19.82 1.89
N ARG A 405 7.23 -20.52 2.46
CA ARG A 405 6.18 -21.21 1.69
C ARG A 405 5.38 -20.23 0.83
N ARG A 406 4.96 -19.11 1.40
CA ARG A 406 4.18 -18.08 0.68
C ARG A 406 4.99 -17.39 -0.41
N LEU A 407 6.26 -17.10 -0.14
CA LEU A 407 7.20 -16.55 -1.13
C LEU A 407 7.49 -17.55 -2.25
N ALA A 408 7.67 -18.84 -1.92
CA ALA A 408 7.88 -19.89 -2.92
C ALA A 408 6.65 -20.06 -3.84
N PHE A 409 5.43 -19.94 -3.28
CA PHE A 409 4.21 -19.95 -4.07
C PHE A 409 4.12 -18.76 -5.03
N ALA A 410 4.44 -17.54 -4.57
CA ALA A 410 4.51 -16.35 -5.40
C ALA A 410 5.58 -16.49 -6.50
N TYR A 411 6.74 -17.04 -6.15
CA TYR A 411 7.83 -17.27 -7.09
C TYR A 411 7.47 -18.28 -8.18
N GLN A 412 6.70 -19.32 -7.87
CA GLN A 412 6.26 -20.28 -8.88
C GLN A 412 5.53 -19.59 -10.05
N ASP A 413 4.65 -18.65 -9.76
CA ASP A 413 3.96 -17.88 -10.79
C ASP A 413 4.95 -17.05 -11.63
N VAL A 414 5.87 -16.37 -10.98
CA VAL A 414 6.88 -15.54 -11.67
C VAL A 414 7.80 -16.41 -12.54
N SER A 415 8.23 -17.57 -12.05
CA SER A 415 9.04 -18.55 -12.79
C SER A 415 8.27 -19.10 -14.00
N ASP A 416 7.00 -19.49 -13.84
CA ASP A 416 6.15 -19.98 -14.93
C ASP A 416 5.94 -18.90 -16.01
N ALA A 417 5.72 -17.64 -15.60
CA ALA A 417 5.61 -16.50 -16.51
C ALA A 417 6.92 -16.25 -17.26
N PHE A 418 8.05 -16.27 -16.55
CA PHE A 418 9.36 -16.06 -17.16
C PHE A 418 9.72 -17.17 -18.15
N LYS A 419 9.42 -18.41 -17.79
CA LYS A 419 9.59 -19.55 -18.68
C LYS A 419 8.74 -19.42 -19.95
N TYR A 420 7.44 -19.08 -19.79
CA TYR A 420 6.57 -18.83 -20.93
C TYR A 420 7.13 -17.73 -21.84
N TYR A 421 7.55 -16.62 -21.25
CA TYR A 421 8.16 -15.51 -21.96
C TYR A 421 9.40 -15.92 -22.74
N LEU A 422 10.34 -16.68 -22.14
CA LEU A 422 11.54 -17.16 -22.80
C LEU A 422 11.23 -18.08 -23.99
N GLU A 423 10.28 -19.01 -23.82
CA GLU A 423 9.94 -20.02 -24.82
C GLU A 423 9.11 -19.46 -26.00
N ASN A 424 8.28 -18.43 -25.77
CA ASN A 424 7.27 -18.01 -26.74
C ASN A 424 7.46 -16.58 -27.26
N GLU A 425 8.05 -15.68 -26.48
CA GLU A 425 8.01 -14.24 -26.75
C GLU A 425 9.38 -13.60 -26.96
N ASN A 426 10.38 -14.01 -26.18
CA ASN A 426 11.68 -13.35 -26.16
C ASN A 426 12.49 -13.56 -27.44
N ASN A 427 12.44 -14.75 -28.06
CA ASN A 427 13.16 -15.06 -29.31
C ASN A 427 14.69 -14.80 -29.23
N GLY A 428 15.33 -15.03 -28.07
CA GLY A 428 16.76 -14.84 -27.88
C GLY A 428 17.20 -13.37 -27.73
N ARG A 429 16.29 -12.43 -27.51
CA ARG A 429 16.61 -11.01 -27.32
C ARG A 429 17.34 -10.78 -25.99
N PRO A 430 18.17 -9.75 -25.90
CA PRO A 430 18.73 -9.32 -24.62
C PRO A 430 17.66 -8.93 -23.61
N ILE A 431 17.97 -9.12 -22.32
CA ILE A 431 17.00 -8.99 -21.23
C ILE A 431 17.50 -7.98 -20.20
N VAL A 432 16.66 -7.02 -19.86
CA VAL A 432 16.72 -6.29 -18.60
C VAL A 432 15.73 -6.96 -17.64
N LEU A 433 16.17 -7.37 -16.46
CA LEU A 433 15.29 -7.74 -15.35
C LEU A 433 15.06 -6.52 -14.47
N ALA A 434 13.85 -6.33 -13.97
CA ALA A 434 13.59 -5.29 -13.00
C ALA A 434 12.53 -5.72 -12.00
N GLY A 435 12.65 -5.21 -10.78
CA GLY A 435 11.70 -5.43 -9.72
C GLY A 435 11.91 -4.44 -8.58
N PHE A 436 10.86 -4.28 -7.78
CA PHE A 436 10.88 -3.47 -6.57
C PHE A 436 10.36 -4.29 -5.40
N SER A 437 10.99 -4.15 -4.21
CA SER A 437 10.54 -4.83 -3.00
C SER A 437 10.44 -6.35 -3.19
N GLN A 438 9.29 -6.98 -2.97
CA GLN A 438 9.07 -8.40 -3.27
C GLN A 438 9.40 -8.75 -4.73
N GLY A 439 9.11 -7.83 -5.67
CA GLY A 439 9.51 -8.03 -7.07
C GLY A 439 11.03 -8.20 -7.24
N SER A 440 11.83 -7.52 -6.43
CA SER A 440 13.30 -7.69 -6.41
C SER A 440 13.72 -9.05 -5.84
N ASP A 441 13.05 -9.53 -4.79
CA ASP A 441 13.27 -10.91 -4.30
C ASP A 441 12.99 -11.94 -5.40
N MET A 442 11.89 -11.75 -6.15
CA MET A 442 11.58 -12.61 -7.30
C MET A 442 12.64 -12.51 -8.41
N VAL A 443 13.19 -11.32 -8.68
CA VAL A 443 14.28 -11.12 -9.63
C VAL A 443 15.55 -11.89 -9.19
N TYR A 444 15.90 -11.87 -7.91
CA TYR A 444 17.04 -12.68 -7.42
C TYR A 444 16.79 -14.16 -7.66
N ARG A 445 15.61 -14.68 -7.34
CA ARG A 445 15.25 -16.08 -7.57
C ARG A 445 15.28 -16.45 -9.07
N LEU A 446 14.88 -15.55 -9.96
CA LEU A 446 15.04 -15.75 -11.42
C LEU A 446 16.53 -15.82 -11.81
N LEU A 447 17.40 -14.97 -11.24
CA LEU A 447 18.83 -15.02 -11.48
C LEU A 447 19.44 -16.33 -10.98
N GLU A 448 19.01 -16.82 -9.82
CA GLU A 448 19.43 -18.11 -9.24
C GLU A 448 19.06 -19.27 -10.17
N GLU A 449 17.81 -19.34 -10.62
CA GLU A 449 17.29 -20.48 -11.38
C GLU A 449 17.69 -20.47 -12.86
N TYR A 450 17.62 -19.32 -13.53
CA TYR A 450 17.74 -19.24 -14.99
C TYR A 450 19.09 -18.75 -15.50
N PHE A 451 19.86 -18.01 -14.72
CA PHE A 451 21.09 -17.36 -15.18
C PHE A 451 22.37 -18.08 -14.74
N GLY A 452 22.26 -19.39 -14.43
CA GLY A 452 23.41 -20.21 -14.08
C GLY A 452 24.31 -20.59 -15.26
N ASP A 453 23.79 -20.62 -16.48
CA ASP A 453 24.57 -20.93 -17.69
C ASP A 453 25.07 -19.67 -18.43
N GLU A 454 26.12 -19.85 -19.22
CA GLU A 454 26.80 -18.76 -19.94
C GLU A 454 25.91 -18.10 -21.00
N GLU A 455 25.04 -18.86 -21.68
CA GLU A 455 24.15 -18.33 -22.71
C GLU A 455 23.12 -17.34 -22.13
N MET A 456 22.52 -17.69 -21.00
CA MET A 456 21.60 -16.79 -20.31
C MET A 456 22.29 -15.59 -19.67
N GLN A 457 23.51 -15.79 -19.12
CA GLN A 457 24.30 -14.67 -18.58
C GLN A 457 24.67 -13.67 -19.69
N ASP A 458 25.03 -14.15 -20.86
CA ASP A 458 25.40 -13.31 -22.02
C ASP A 458 24.21 -12.47 -22.52
N ARG A 459 22.98 -12.91 -22.28
CA ARG A 459 21.74 -12.19 -22.64
C ARG A 459 21.32 -11.16 -21.61
N LEU A 460 21.88 -11.18 -20.40
CA LEU A 460 21.54 -10.23 -19.35
C LEU A 460 22.21 -8.88 -19.60
N VAL A 461 21.41 -7.84 -19.92
CA VAL A 461 21.91 -6.46 -19.97
C VAL A 461 22.23 -5.99 -18.55
N ALA A 462 21.24 -6.03 -17.67
CA ALA A 462 21.36 -5.75 -16.24
C ALA A 462 20.09 -6.21 -15.51
N ALA A 463 20.18 -6.39 -14.19
CA ALA A 463 19.05 -6.60 -13.30
C ALA A 463 18.96 -5.42 -12.31
N TYR A 464 17.81 -4.73 -12.31
CA TYR A 464 17.50 -3.66 -11.36
C TYR A 464 16.64 -4.24 -10.24
N ALA A 465 17.28 -4.66 -9.16
CA ALA A 465 16.63 -5.23 -7.98
C ALA A 465 16.64 -4.19 -6.84
N ILE A 466 15.69 -3.27 -6.90
CA ILE A 466 15.64 -2.09 -6.03
C ILE A 466 14.74 -2.36 -4.81
N GLY A 467 15.15 -1.82 -3.64
CA GLY A 467 14.38 -1.96 -2.41
C GLY A 467 14.41 -3.38 -1.82
N TRP A 468 15.44 -4.18 -2.14
CA TRP A 468 15.70 -5.49 -1.55
C TRP A 468 17.20 -5.77 -1.48
N ALA A 469 17.66 -6.33 -0.37
CA ALA A 469 19.10 -6.49 -0.13
C ALA A 469 19.76 -7.54 -1.03
N CYS A 470 20.76 -7.16 -1.82
CA CYS A 470 21.72 -8.07 -2.45
C CYS A 470 22.75 -8.51 -1.41
N THR A 471 22.53 -9.62 -0.73
CA THR A 471 23.35 -10.00 0.42
C THR A 471 24.71 -10.61 0.04
N GLU A 472 25.71 -10.48 0.93
CA GLU A 472 27.01 -11.13 0.73
C GLU A 472 26.89 -12.67 0.64
N ASP A 473 25.95 -13.27 1.39
CA ASP A 473 25.73 -14.71 1.38
C ASP A 473 25.09 -15.16 0.06
N MET A 474 24.12 -14.43 -0.47
CA MET A 474 23.50 -14.69 -1.77
C MET A 474 24.54 -14.67 -2.90
N VAL A 475 25.36 -13.63 -2.96
CA VAL A 475 26.41 -13.50 -4.00
C VAL A 475 27.46 -14.62 -3.90
N LYS A 476 27.76 -15.08 -2.69
CA LYS A 476 28.69 -16.18 -2.47
C LYS A 476 28.11 -17.54 -2.88
N GLU A 477 26.82 -17.74 -2.64
CA GLU A 477 26.11 -18.98 -2.99
C GLU A 477 25.82 -19.05 -4.49
N TYR A 478 25.45 -17.91 -5.10
CA TYR A 478 25.07 -17.78 -6.50
C TYR A 478 26.00 -16.83 -7.27
N PRO A 479 27.13 -17.31 -7.79
CA PRO A 479 28.15 -16.45 -8.44
C PRO A 479 27.67 -15.73 -9.71
N GLN A 480 26.56 -16.14 -10.30
CA GLN A 480 25.91 -15.45 -11.41
C GLN A 480 25.24 -14.14 -10.97
N ILE A 481 24.92 -13.95 -9.69
CA ILE A 481 24.48 -12.69 -9.12
C ILE A 481 25.71 -11.81 -8.91
N LYS A 482 25.95 -10.90 -9.85
CA LYS A 482 27.14 -10.04 -9.89
C LYS A 482 26.75 -8.61 -9.52
N PRO A 483 27.00 -8.11 -8.30
CA PRO A 483 26.72 -6.72 -7.95
C PRO A 483 27.48 -5.75 -8.88
N ALA A 484 26.80 -4.71 -9.37
CA ALA A 484 27.39 -3.68 -10.22
C ALA A 484 28.54 -2.95 -9.49
N GLN A 485 29.60 -2.60 -10.22
CA GLN A 485 30.77 -1.88 -9.71
C GLN A 485 30.94 -0.50 -10.32
N SER A 486 30.21 -0.19 -11.42
CA SER A 486 30.24 1.07 -12.13
C SER A 486 28.93 1.35 -12.85
N ALA A 487 28.81 2.54 -13.48
CA ALA A 487 27.67 2.89 -14.32
C ALA A 487 27.52 2.02 -15.58
N ASP A 488 28.61 1.41 -16.04
CA ASP A 488 28.74 0.86 -17.39
C ASP A 488 28.87 -0.67 -17.43
N ASP A 489 28.85 -1.34 -16.28
CA ASP A 489 28.95 -2.81 -16.21
C ASP A 489 27.72 -3.46 -16.85
N LEU A 490 27.91 -4.57 -17.55
CA LEU A 490 26.84 -5.39 -18.14
C LEU A 490 26.76 -6.75 -17.45
N GLY A 491 25.58 -7.37 -17.49
CA GLY A 491 25.34 -8.66 -16.86
C GLY A 491 25.44 -8.61 -15.33
N VAL A 492 25.05 -7.50 -14.73
CA VAL A 492 25.20 -7.18 -13.29
C VAL A 492 23.86 -6.82 -12.63
N VAL A 493 23.87 -6.79 -11.30
CA VAL A 493 22.74 -6.39 -10.47
C VAL A 493 22.95 -4.99 -9.91
N ILE A 494 22.02 -4.10 -10.18
CA ILE A 494 21.88 -2.79 -9.55
C ILE A 494 20.93 -2.96 -8.37
N SER A 495 21.44 -2.73 -7.15
CA SER A 495 20.69 -2.88 -5.92
C SER A 495 20.99 -1.73 -4.97
N PHE A 496 19.98 -1.25 -4.29
CA PHE A 496 20.04 -0.38 -3.12
C PHE A 496 18.65 -0.35 -2.44
N ASP A 497 18.62 -0.02 -1.17
CA ASP A 497 17.44 0.38 -0.41
C ASP A 497 17.74 1.66 0.37
N CYS A 498 16.77 2.56 0.46
CA CYS A 498 16.95 3.92 0.96
C CYS A 498 16.47 4.06 2.39
N GLU A 499 17.31 4.68 3.21
CA GLU A 499 16.95 5.01 4.59
C GLU A 499 17.61 6.30 5.06
N ALA A 500 17.02 6.95 6.06
CA ALA A 500 17.63 8.08 6.74
C ALA A 500 18.91 7.66 7.48
N PRO A 501 19.88 8.57 7.69
CA PRO A 501 21.14 8.24 8.38
C PRO A 501 20.96 7.64 9.78
N VAL A 502 19.83 7.89 10.44
CA VAL A 502 19.54 7.41 11.82
C VAL A 502 18.95 6.01 11.89
N VAL A 503 18.48 5.44 10.77
CA VAL A 503 17.91 4.09 10.73
C VAL A 503 19.03 3.06 10.84
N THR A 504 18.84 2.03 11.64
CA THR A 504 19.85 1.00 11.93
C THR A 504 19.47 -0.38 11.41
N GLU A 505 18.20 -0.61 11.10
CA GLU A 505 17.68 -1.86 10.56
C GLU A 505 16.32 -1.64 9.91
N THR A 506 16.00 -2.46 8.93
CA THR A 506 14.69 -2.58 8.28
C THR A 506 14.36 -4.05 8.05
N ILE A 507 13.14 -4.36 7.60
CA ILE A 507 12.79 -5.75 7.23
C ILE A 507 13.54 -6.24 5.99
N VAL A 508 13.92 -5.34 5.08
CA VAL A 508 14.68 -5.67 3.85
C VAL A 508 16.18 -5.74 4.10
N ASN A 509 16.68 -5.09 5.14
CA ASN A 509 18.07 -5.18 5.58
C ASN A 509 18.15 -5.20 7.12
N PRO A 510 17.89 -6.36 7.75
CA PRO A 510 17.90 -6.52 9.19
C PRO A 510 19.30 -6.35 9.80
N ALA A 511 19.36 -6.13 11.11
CA ALA A 511 20.61 -5.97 11.83
C ALA A 511 21.54 -7.17 11.65
N GLY A 512 22.82 -6.90 11.39
CA GLY A 512 23.86 -7.93 11.19
C GLY A 512 23.93 -8.50 9.77
N GLN A 513 23.02 -8.13 8.88
CA GLN A 513 23.11 -8.42 7.45
C GLN A 513 23.93 -7.33 6.76
N LYS A 514 24.77 -7.75 5.80
CA LYS A 514 25.46 -6.84 4.91
C LYS A 514 25.03 -7.08 3.46
N ALA A 515 24.73 -5.98 2.77
CA ALA A 515 24.35 -5.98 1.38
C ALA A 515 25.41 -5.34 0.49
N TYR A 516 25.31 -5.62 -0.80
CA TYR A 516 25.98 -4.88 -1.86
C TYR A 516 25.01 -3.86 -2.43
N SER A 517 25.40 -2.59 -2.43
CA SER A 517 24.65 -1.51 -3.09
C SER A 517 25.55 -0.72 -4.01
N ILE A 518 24.93 -0.09 -5.01
CA ILE A 518 25.58 0.92 -5.83
C ILE A 518 24.83 2.24 -5.65
N ASN A 519 25.56 3.34 -5.46
CA ASN A 519 24.97 4.66 -5.30
C ASN A 519 24.43 5.17 -6.65
N PRO A 520 23.12 5.40 -6.82
CA PRO A 520 22.52 5.74 -8.11
C PRO A 520 22.86 7.15 -8.62
N LEU A 521 23.52 7.99 -7.81
CA LEU A 521 23.96 9.33 -8.22
C LEU A 521 25.38 9.32 -8.82
N ASN A 522 26.33 8.69 -8.13
CA ASN A 522 27.74 8.68 -8.57
C ASN A 522 28.24 7.31 -9.07
N TRP A 523 27.41 6.30 -9.05
CA TRP A 523 27.66 4.92 -9.51
C TRP A 523 28.88 4.26 -8.87
N LYS A 524 29.11 4.55 -7.58
CA LYS A 524 30.16 3.94 -6.77
C LYS A 524 29.58 2.97 -5.75
N THR A 525 30.39 2.02 -5.32
CA THR A 525 30.05 0.99 -4.33
C THR A 525 30.71 1.22 -2.97
N ASP A 526 31.50 2.29 -2.84
CA ASP A 526 32.10 2.71 -1.57
C ASP A 526 31.27 3.82 -0.90
N SER A 527 31.67 4.24 0.29
CA SER A 527 31.00 5.28 1.07
C SER A 527 31.23 6.72 0.55
N THR A 528 31.79 6.90 -0.66
CA THR A 528 31.94 8.24 -1.25
C THR A 528 30.59 8.90 -1.37
N PRO A 529 30.35 10.03 -0.66
CA PRO A 529 29.05 10.71 -0.77
C PRO A 529 28.84 11.30 -2.17
N ALA A 530 27.60 11.26 -2.63
CA ALA A 530 27.13 12.03 -3.78
C ALA A 530 26.34 13.25 -3.29
N ASP A 531 26.70 14.43 -3.83
CA ASP A 531 25.98 15.67 -3.53
C ASP A 531 24.65 15.68 -4.27
N LYS A 532 23.62 16.31 -3.68
CA LYS A 532 22.31 16.42 -4.32
C LYS A 532 22.32 17.06 -5.71
N SER A 533 23.36 17.82 -6.08
CA SER A 533 23.52 18.35 -7.45
C SER A 533 23.76 17.25 -8.49
N GLU A 534 24.12 16.03 -8.08
CA GLU A 534 24.24 14.86 -8.94
C GLU A 534 22.88 14.15 -9.16
N ASN A 535 21.85 14.51 -8.37
CA ASN A 535 20.47 14.07 -8.57
C ASN A 535 19.85 14.87 -9.72
N ILE A 536 19.80 14.27 -10.91
CA ILE A 536 19.30 14.93 -12.11
C ILE A 536 17.78 15.02 -12.16
N GLY A 537 17.07 14.21 -11.36
CA GLY A 537 15.63 14.34 -11.19
C GLY A 537 15.00 13.21 -10.39
N SER A 538 14.27 13.62 -9.37
CA SER A 538 13.30 12.79 -8.65
C SER A 538 11.93 12.97 -9.28
N ARG A 539 11.14 11.90 -9.38
CA ARG A 539 9.79 11.96 -9.95
C ARG A 539 8.81 11.23 -9.04
N PHE A 540 7.73 11.92 -8.68
CA PHE A 540 6.65 11.39 -7.87
C PHE A 540 5.39 11.28 -8.73
N MET A 541 4.74 10.13 -8.66
CA MET A 541 3.60 9.80 -9.52
C MET A 541 2.48 9.17 -8.70
N LYS A 542 1.25 9.35 -9.19
CA LYS A 542 0.10 8.55 -8.75
C LYS A 542 0.10 7.21 -9.49
N SER A 543 -0.59 6.22 -8.92
CA SER A 543 -0.85 4.92 -9.58
C SER A 543 -1.55 5.02 -10.94
N SER A 544 -2.14 6.14 -11.26
CA SER A 544 -2.69 6.44 -12.59
C SER A 544 -1.65 6.87 -13.63
N GLY A 545 -0.35 6.85 -13.30
CA GLY A 545 0.72 7.39 -14.13
C GLY A 545 0.80 8.93 -14.14
N LYS A 546 -0.06 9.61 -13.37
CA LYS A 546 -0.03 11.07 -13.32
C LYS A 546 1.15 11.56 -12.48
N ILE A 547 2.06 12.34 -13.08
CA ILE A 547 3.15 13.01 -12.37
C ILE A 547 2.55 14.07 -11.44
N ILE A 548 2.95 14.06 -10.17
CA ILE A 548 2.54 15.01 -9.13
C ILE A 548 3.68 15.94 -8.71
N GLY A 549 4.92 15.54 -8.96
CA GLY A 549 6.09 16.39 -8.71
C GLY A 549 7.34 15.87 -9.41
N GLU A 550 8.19 16.79 -9.87
CA GLU A 550 9.52 16.51 -10.38
C GLU A 550 10.50 17.53 -9.76
N TYR A 551 11.61 17.02 -9.23
CA TYR A 551 12.56 17.85 -8.49
C TYR A 551 13.99 17.51 -8.90
N THR A 552 14.74 18.47 -9.38
CA THR A 552 16.19 18.34 -9.60
C THR A 552 16.94 18.70 -8.34
N GLY A 553 17.92 17.89 -7.96
CA GLY A 553 18.73 18.16 -6.77
C GLY A 553 17.96 17.99 -5.46
N LEU A 554 17.03 17.02 -5.39
CA LEU A 554 16.22 16.79 -4.21
C LEU A 554 17.06 16.29 -3.04
N CYS A 555 17.82 15.23 -3.23
CA CYS A 555 18.59 14.56 -2.19
C CYS A 555 19.98 14.16 -2.67
N GLY A 556 20.92 14.12 -1.74
CA GLY A 556 22.20 13.44 -1.85
C GLY A 556 22.13 12.06 -1.19
N CYS A 557 23.19 11.26 -1.32
CA CYS A 557 23.25 9.97 -0.65
C CYS A 557 24.69 9.43 -0.53
N TYR A 558 24.87 8.42 0.33
CA TYR A 558 26.10 7.65 0.47
C TYR A 558 25.77 6.23 0.90
N ILE A 559 26.68 5.28 0.62
CA ILE A 559 26.54 3.90 1.09
C ILE A 559 27.12 3.76 2.49
N ASP A 560 26.36 3.18 3.42
CA ASP A 560 26.83 2.80 4.74
C ASP A 560 27.82 1.63 4.62
N GLU A 561 29.06 1.80 5.12
CA GLU A 561 30.11 0.78 4.97
C GLU A 561 29.84 -0.51 5.73
N GLU A 562 29.11 -0.43 6.84
CA GLU A 562 28.83 -1.56 7.71
C GLU A 562 27.70 -2.43 7.16
N ARG A 563 26.61 -1.81 6.74
CA ARG A 563 25.39 -2.49 6.29
C ARG A 563 25.27 -2.59 4.77
N GLY A 564 25.90 -1.70 4.03
CA GLY A 564 25.79 -1.65 2.57
C GLY A 564 24.46 -1.07 2.07
N VAL A 565 23.74 -0.33 2.88
CA VAL A 565 22.48 0.36 2.52
C VAL A 565 22.74 1.78 2.05
N LEU A 566 21.81 2.36 1.30
CA LEU A 566 21.91 3.72 0.80
C LEU A 566 21.32 4.71 1.79
N LYS A 567 22.16 5.52 2.43
CA LYS A 567 21.75 6.62 3.33
C LYS A 567 21.44 7.85 2.51
N VAL A 568 20.19 8.30 2.55
CA VAL A 568 19.71 9.49 1.84
C VAL A 568 19.84 10.71 2.75
N THR A 569 20.37 11.80 2.19
CA THR A 569 20.60 13.10 2.86
C THR A 569 19.79 14.20 2.20
N ASP A 570 19.76 15.37 2.83
CA ASP A 570 19.08 16.59 2.34
C ASP A 570 17.55 16.51 2.29
N VAL A 571 16.94 15.47 2.82
CA VAL A 571 15.48 15.32 2.99
C VAL A 571 15.15 15.08 4.46
N ASP A 572 13.98 15.58 4.89
CA ASP A 572 13.48 15.34 6.24
C ASP A 572 12.59 14.07 6.26
N PRO A 573 12.83 13.10 7.16
CA PRO A 573 11.96 11.94 7.29
C PRO A 573 10.47 12.28 7.51
N ALA A 574 10.18 13.45 8.09
CA ALA A 574 8.81 13.90 8.29
C ALA A 574 8.09 14.24 6.97
N ASP A 575 8.84 14.66 5.92
CA ASP A 575 8.29 14.95 4.59
C ASP A 575 8.13 13.67 3.75
N TYR A 576 8.82 12.59 4.12
CA TYR A 576 8.84 11.30 3.41
C TYR A 576 8.58 10.15 4.40
N PRO A 577 7.37 10.06 4.98
CA PRO A 577 7.07 9.06 6.00
C PRO A 577 7.12 7.62 5.45
N ALA A 578 7.59 6.70 6.26
CA ALA A 578 7.42 5.27 6.01
C ALA A 578 5.93 4.93 6.15
N VAL A 579 5.23 4.78 5.05
CA VAL A 579 3.76 4.63 5.02
C VAL A 579 3.33 3.24 5.46
N LEU A 580 4.16 2.24 5.15
CA LEU A 580 3.91 0.85 5.52
C LEU A 580 4.39 0.59 6.95
N ASP A 581 3.53 0.03 7.79
CA ASP A 581 3.79 -0.18 9.22
C ASP A 581 4.83 -1.27 9.54
N VAL A 582 5.32 -1.95 8.52
CA VAL A 582 6.45 -2.89 8.60
C VAL A 582 7.81 -2.18 8.60
N PHE A 583 7.85 -0.88 8.26
CA PHE A 583 9.07 -0.09 8.20
C PHE A 583 9.15 0.94 9.33
N PRO A 584 10.33 1.17 9.92
CA PRO A 584 10.53 2.21 10.91
C PRO A 584 10.46 3.62 10.28
N GLU A 585 10.26 4.64 11.13
CA GLU A 585 10.38 6.06 10.72
C GLU A 585 11.76 6.31 10.11
N GLY A 586 11.79 6.95 8.94
CA GLY A 586 13.01 7.22 8.18
C GLY A 586 13.45 6.09 7.25
N ALA A 587 12.75 4.98 7.17
CA ALA A 587 12.91 4.05 6.04
C ALA A 587 12.18 4.64 4.83
N TYR A 588 12.94 4.86 3.75
CA TYR A 588 12.42 5.49 2.53
C TYR A 588 12.03 4.49 1.46
N HIS A 589 11.73 3.27 1.85
CA HIS A 589 11.50 2.14 0.94
C HIS A 589 10.55 2.46 -0.22
N ILE A 590 9.39 3.06 0.04
CA ILE A 590 8.43 3.40 -1.03
C ILE A 590 8.91 4.51 -1.98
N TYR A 591 10.03 5.18 -1.65
CA TYR A 591 10.62 6.28 -2.43
C TYR A 591 11.90 5.85 -3.17
N ASP A 592 12.35 4.60 -3.06
CA ASP A 592 13.61 4.12 -3.64
C ASP A 592 13.74 4.48 -5.12
N TYR A 593 12.73 4.19 -5.93
CA TYR A 593 12.70 4.57 -7.34
C TYR A 593 12.47 6.07 -7.54
N GLN A 594 11.60 6.67 -6.74
CA GLN A 594 11.13 8.03 -6.96
C GLN A 594 12.23 9.06 -6.72
N PHE A 595 13.09 8.85 -5.72
CA PHE A 595 14.20 9.75 -5.41
C PHE A 595 15.23 9.83 -6.54
N PHE A 596 15.46 8.75 -7.27
CA PHE A 596 16.52 8.66 -8.26
C PHE A 596 16.01 8.35 -9.68
N PHE A 597 14.76 8.67 -9.94
CA PHE A 597 14.03 8.26 -11.15
C PHE A 597 14.78 8.56 -12.45
N MET A 598 15.23 9.82 -12.64
CA MET A 598 15.93 10.23 -13.86
C MET A 598 17.35 9.66 -13.96
N ASN A 599 18.03 9.48 -12.82
CA ASN A 599 19.34 8.84 -12.78
C ASN A 599 19.25 7.36 -13.18
N LEU A 600 18.21 6.67 -12.74
CA LEU A 600 17.94 5.27 -13.14
C LEU A 600 17.57 5.20 -14.62
N GLN A 601 16.69 6.08 -15.10
CA GLN A 601 16.28 6.14 -16.51
C GLN A 601 17.51 6.33 -17.44
N GLU A 602 18.38 7.30 -17.12
CA GLU A 602 19.62 7.53 -17.89
C GLU A 602 20.54 6.31 -17.84
N ASN A 603 20.67 5.65 -16.69
CA ASN A 603 21.51 4.46 -16.55
C ASN A 603 20.96 3.25 -17.31
N VAL A 604 19.66 3.01 -17.31
CA VAL A 604 19.02 1.96 -18.12
C VAL A 604 19.32 2.18 -19.59
N GLN A 605 19.09 3.40 -20.08
CA GLN A 605 19.38 3.77 -21.46
C GLN A 605 20.85 3.52 -21.82
N ASN A 606 21.78 4.00 -20.99
CA ASN A 606 23.21 3.84 -21.21
C ASN A 606 23.63 2.35 -21.29
N ARG A 607 23.16 1.52 -20.36
CA ARG A 607 23.49 0.07 -20.37
C ARG A 607 22.93 -0.65 -21.57
N VAL A 608 21.71 -0.33 -21.98
CA VAL A 608 21.09 -0.89 -23.19
C VAL A 608 21.88 -0.50 -24.44
N GLU A 609 22.25 0.78 -24.58
CA GLU A 609 23.06 1.25 -25.70
C GLU A 609 24.44 0.56 -25.76
N LEU A 610 25.13 0.48 -24.62
CA LEU A 610 26.42 -0.24 -24.51
C LEU A 610 26.32 -1.71 -24.86
N TYR A 611 25.28 -2.40 -24.42
CA TYR A 611 25.07 -3.81 -24.75
C TYR A 611 24.90 -3.99 -26.27
N ILE A 612 24.04 -3.19 -26.91
CA ILE A 612 23.80 -3.24 -28.35
C ILE A 612 25.10 -2.95 -29.14
N GLU A 613 25.87 -1.96 -28.71
CA GLU A 613 27.16 -1.63 -29.34
C GLU A 613 28.17 -2.79 -29.25
N GLN A 614 28.27 -3.44 -28.09
CA GLN A 614 29.17 -4.58 -27.89
C GLN A 614 28.74 -5.78 -28.73
N ALA A 615 27.45 -6.08 -28.77
CA ALA A 615 26.90 -7.17 -29.60
C ALA A 615 27.18 -6.94 -31.10
N ALA A 616 26.99 -5.70 -31.59
CA ALA A 616 27.28 -5.35 -32.99
C ALA A 616 28.77 -5.48 -33.36
N VAL A 617 29.68 -5.22 -32.42
CA VAL A 617 31.13 -5.42 -32.62
C VAL A 617 31.48 -6.93 -32.64
N ALA A 618 30.86 -7.73 -31.78
CA ALA A 618 31.08 -9.17 -31.73
C ALA A 618 30.61 -9.85 -33.05
N ASP A 619 29.44 -9.48 -33.59
CA ASP A 619 28.91 -9.99 -34.84
C ASP A 619 29.78 -9.65 -36.06
N GLN A 620 30.47 -8.50 -36.04
CA GLN A 620 31.40 -8.11 -37.10
C GLN A 620 32.74 -8.86 -37.03
N ALA A 621 33.06 -9.43 -35.90
CA ALA A 621 34.32 -10.15 -35.63
C ALA A 621 34.20 -11.67 -35.88
N ALA A 622 32.97 -12.20 -35.88
CA ALA A 622 32.64 -13.63 -36.12
C ALA A 622 32.45 -13.90 -37.62
#